data_9a541a4836739169ab3b2638173e406f
#
_entry.id   9a541a4836739169ab3b2638173e406f
#
_cell.length_a   1.000
_cell.length_b   1.000
_cell.length_c   1.000
_cell.angle_alpha   90.00
_cell.angle_beta   90.00
_cell.angle_gamma   90.00
#
_symmetry.space_group_name_H-M   'P 1'
#
loop_
_entity.id
_entity.type
_entity.pdbx_description
1 polymer ?
#
loop_
_entity_poly.entity_id
_entity_poly.type
_entity_poly.pdbx_seq_one_letter_code
_entity_poly.pdbx_strand_id
1 'polypeptide(L)'
;MKFILSVEHRPKGVGKPVRRCTDFNDSYVRSDMDYFYISAKKPDGELVGQACIEKDSNYIFSVSVNPDYQGIGLGKILMKKAEQFATGDIFLRVSKDNLKVLDFYKKLDYELYNEDEDDLILRKDKRLLIFESVLESNRD
;
A
#
# COMPACT_ATOMS: atom_id res chain seq x y z
N MET A 1 -11.34 -1.97 -18.29
CA MET A 1 -11.11 -0.55 -17.91
C MET A 1 -9.63 -0.31 -17.75
N LYS A 2 -9.14 0.82 -18.22
CA LYS A 2 -7.71 1.15 -18.17
C LYS A 2 -7.41 2.09 -17.01
N PHE A 3 -6.39 1.75 -16.22
CA PHE A 3 -5.88 2.60 -15.15
C PHE A 3 -4.41 2.94 -15.41
N ILE A 4 -4.00 4.10 -14.95
CA ILE A 4 -2.62 4.56 -15.04
C ILE A 4 -2.02 4.53 -13.64
N LEU A 5 -0.98 3.72 -13.46
CA LEU A 5 -0.20 3.68 -12.23
C LEU A 5 0.92 4.70 -12.29
N SER A 6 1.09 5.47 -11.22
CA SER A 6 2.17 6.44 -11.09
C SER A 6 2.85 6.27 -9.74
N VAL A 7 4.15 6.57 -9.71
CA VAL A 7 4.94 6.57 -8.48
C VAL A 7 5.60 7.93 -8.34
N GLU A 8 5.47 8.51 -7.15
CA GLU A 8 6.11 9.78 -6.82
C GLU A 8 6.91 9.61 -5.54
N HIS A 9 8.20 9.97 -5.58
CA HIS A 9 8.99 10.04 -4.37
C HIS A 9 8.71 11.36 -3.66
N ARG A 10 8.33 11.29 -2.40
CA ARG A 10 8.04 12.44 -1.54
C ARG A 10 9.03 12.47 -0.38
N PRO A 11 10.14 13.22 -0.50
CA PRO A 11 11.11 13.33 0.56
C PRO A 11 10.53 14.01 1.82
N LYS A 12 11.14 13.77 2.96
CA LYS A 12 10.79 14.46 4.21
C LYS A 12 10.77 15.97 3.99
N GLY A 13 9.74 16.62 4.49
CA GLY A 13 9.53 18.06 4.33
C GLY A 13 8.64 18.46 3.16
N VAL A 14 8.27 17.53 2.28
CA VAL A 14 7.35 17.80 1.17
C VAL A 14 5.92 17.83 1.70
N GLY A 15 5.22 18.94 1.49
CA GLY A 15 3.87 19.16 1.99
C GLY A 15 2.77 18.81 0.98
N LYS A 16 2.84 17.68 0.29
CA LYS A 16 1.82 17.24 -0.64
C LYS A 16 0.73 16.42 0.04
N PRO A 17 -0.53 16.57 -0.37
CA PRO A 17 -1.63 15.84 0.26
C PRO A 17 -1.65 14.35 -0.07
N VAL A 18 -2.09 13.56 0.92
CA VAL A 18 -2.43 12.14 0.77
C VAL A 18 -3.92 12.01 1.05
N ARG A 19 -4.66 11.32 0.20
CA ARG A 19 -6.08 11.05 0.42
C ARG A 19 -6.28 10.15 1.63
N ARG A 20 -7.36 10.37 2.38
CA ARG A 20 -7.70 9.49 3.51
C ARG A 20 -8.23 8.15 3.01
N CYS A 21 -7.91 7.10 3.76
CA CYS A 21 -8.33 5.74 3.41
C CYS A 21 -9.85 5.55 3.46
N THR A 22 -10.55 6.34 4.28
CA THR A 22 -11.99 6.22 4.49
C THR A 22 -12.81 7.21 3.67
N ASP A 23 -12.19 8.28 3.17
CA ASP A 23 -12.86 9.29 2.39
C ASP A 23 -11.93 9.89 1.35
N PHE A 24 -12.18 9.61 0.08
CA PHE A 24 -11.39 10.12 -1.03
C PHE A 24 -11.58 11.62 -1.28
N ASN A 25 -12.54 12.25 -0.64
CA ASN A 25 -12.74 13.70 -0.71
C ASN A 25 -11.94 14.45 0.36
N ASP A 26 -11.42 13.74 1.35
CA ASP A 26 -10.60 14.31 2.41
C ASP A 26 -9.13 13.94 2.22
N SER A 27 -8.25 14.77 2.72
CA SER A 27 -6.81 14.56 2.59
C SER A 27 -6.06 15.09 3.82
N TYR A 28 -4.85 14.62 4.00
CA TYR A 28 -3.94 15.13 5.02
C TYR A 28 -2.55 15.33 4.41
N VAL A 29 -1.71 16.11 5.07
CA VAL A 29 -0.33 16.35 4.64
C VAL A 29 0.59 15.53 5.52
N ARG A 30 1.52 14.82 4.90
CA ARG A 30 2.53 14.04 5.60
C ARG A 30 3.93 14.52 5.22
N SER A 31 4.46 15.45 6.02
CA SER A 31 5.79 16.03 5.78
C SER A 31 6.87 15.47 6.71
N ASP A 32 6.48 14.58 7.65
CA ASP A 32 7.38 13.98 8.64
C ASP A 32 8.06 12.69 8.13
N MET A 33 7.70 12.24 6.95
CA MET A 33 8.20 10.99 6.36
C MET A 33 8.84 11.22 4.99
N ASP A 34 9.81 10.37 4.68
CA ASP A 34 10.32 10.15 3.32
C ASP A 34 9.62 8.91 2.77
N TYR A 35 8.79 9.06 1.75
CA TYR A 35 7.98 7.95 1.27
C TYR A 35 7.74 8.00 -0.24
N PHE A 36 7.34 6.85 -0.78
CA PHE A 36 6.86 6.74 -2.15
C PHE A 36 5.34 6.71 -2.15
N TYR A 37 4.75 7.55 -2.98
CA TYR A 37 3.31 7.63 -3.18
C TYR A 37 2.95 6.95 -4.49
N ILE A 38 2.19 5.87 -4.39
CA ILE A 38 1.71 5.10 -5.54
C ILE A 38 0.24 5.47 -5.74
N SER A 39 -0.12 5.82 -6.95
CA SER A 39 -1.51 6.16 -7.30
C SER A 39 -1.97 5.42 -8.52
N ALA A 40 -3.26 5.10 -8.55
CA ALA A 40 -3.95 4.59 -9.73
C ALA A 40 -5.01 5.62 -10.12
N LYS A 41 -4.99 6.04 -11.37
CA LYS A 41 -5.91 7.04 -11.91
C LYS A 41 -6.56 6.53 -13.18
N LYS A 42 -7.76 7.04 -13.43
CA LYS A 42 -8.38 6.89 -14.75
C LYS A 42 -7.68 7.80 -15.77
N PRO A 43 -7.85 7.57 -17.09
CA PRO A 43 -7.25 8.45 -18.09
C PRO A 43 -7.64 9.94 -17.97
N ASP A 44 -8.79 10.23 -17.35
CA ASP A 44 -9.23 11.62 -17.11
C ASP A 44 -8.57 12.27 -15.88
N GLY A 45 -7.72 11.52 -15.16
CA GLY A 45 -7.02 12.02 -13.99
C GLY A 45 -7.70 11.76 -12.65
N GLU A 46 -8.89 11.16 -12.64
CA GLU A 46 -9.56 10.82 -11.39
C GLU A 46 -8.76 9.75 -10.61
N LEU A 47 -8.47 10.05 -9.34
CA LEU A 47 -7.80 9.11 -8.45
C LEU A 47 -8.78 8.02 -8.03
N VAL A 48 -8.40 6.75 -8.26
CA VAL A 48 -9.23 5.60 -7.89
C VAL A 48 -8.62 4.72 -6.82
N GLY A 49 -7.32 4.85 -6.56
CA GLY A 49 -6.66 4.09 -5.50
C GLY A 49 -5.27 4.61 -5.22
N GLN A 50 -4.74 4.26 -4.06
CA GLN A 50 -3.39 4.66 -3.64
C GLN A 50 -2.80 3.69 -2.63
N ALA A 51 -1.48 3.76 -2.48
CA ALA A 51 -0.72 3.12 -1.41
C ALA A 51 0.57 3.90 -1.21
N CYS A 52 1.03 3.98 0.03
CA CYS A 52 2.29 4.64 0.37
C CYS A 52 3.22 3.66 1.08
N ILE A 53 4.53 3.81 0.86
CA ILE A 53 5.55 3.06 1.61
C ILE A 53 6.65 4.03 2.05
N GLU A 54 6.95 4.01 3.35
CA GLU A 54 8.04 4.80 3.91
C GLU A 54 9.37 4.17 3.53
N LYS A 55 10.28 5.00 3.05
CA LYS A 55 11.64 4.59 2.75
C LYS A 55 12.34 4.17 4.04
N ASP A 56 13.17 3.14 3.96
CA ASP A 56 13.97 2.57 5.04
C ASP A 56 13.19 1.74 6.07
N SER A 57 12.10 2.23 6.64
CA SER A 57 11.27 1.44 7.57
C SER A 57 10.42 0.39 6.85
N ASN A 58 10.14 0.61 5.57
CA ASN A 58 9.26 -0.24 4.76
C ASN A 58 7.83 -0.33 5.33
N TYR A 59 7.41 0.70 6.04
CA TYR A 59 6.04 0.80 6.56
C TYR A 59 5.08 1.23 5.45
N ILE A 60 4.10 0.38 5.15
CA ILE A 60 3.04 0.69 4.18
C ILE A 60 1.87 1.32 4.91
N PHE A 61 1.35 2.41 4.35
CA PHE A 61 0.25 3.16 4.94
C PHE A 61 -0.64 3.77 3.86
N SER A 62 -1.82 4.24 4.27
CA SER A 62 -2.81 4.90 3.40
C SER A 62 -3.17 4.09 2.16
N VAL A 63 -3.30 2.78 2.32
CA VAL A 63 -3.77 1.90 1.24
C VAL A 63 -5.28 2.04 1.15
N SER A 64 -5.77 2.46 0.01
CA SER A 64 -7.20 2.58 -0.20
C SER A 64 -7.58 2.51 -1.68
N VAL A 65 -8.78 2.02 -1.94
CA VAL A 65 -9.39 1.99 -3.28
C VAL A 65 -10.77 2.63 -3.16
N ASN A 66 -11.06 3.53 -4.07
CA ASN A 66 -12.38 4.14 -4.16
C ASN A 66 -13.45 3.04 -4.19
N PRO A 67 -14.51 3.14 -3.36
CA PRO A 67 -15.54 2.10 -3.27
C PRO A 67 -16.15 1.67 -4.61
N ASP A 68 -16.26 2.59 -5.57
CA ASP A 68 -16.81 2.29 -6.89
C ASP A 68 -15.91 1.38 -7.73
N TYR A 69 -14.65 1.20 -7.33
CA TYR A 69 -13.64 0.44 -8.07
C TYR A 69 -13.06 -0.71 -7.25
N GLN A 70 -13.68 -1.07 -6.13
CA GLN A 70 -13.27 -2.22 -5.33
C GLN A 70 -13.70 -3.54 -5.99
N GLY A 71 -13.05 -4.63 -5.63
CA GLY A 71 -13.38 -5.96 -6.11
C GLY A 71 -12.82 -6.34 -7.48
N ILE A 72 -11.99 -5.48 -8.09
CA ILE A 72 -11.40 -5.74 -9.41
C ILE A 72 -9.89 -6.01 -9.37
N GLY A 73 -9.33 -6.20 -8.17
CA GLY A 73 -7.90 -6.50 -7.98
C GLY A 73 -6.98 -5.28 -7.91
N LEU A 74 -7.53 -4.07 -7.89
CA LEU A 74 -6.72 -2.85 -7.88
C LEU A 74 -5.90 -2.70 -6.60
N GLY A 75 -6.46 -3.07 -5.44
CA GLY A 75 -5.74 -3.04 -4.18
C GLY A 75 -4.50 -3.94 -4.18
N LYS A 76 -4.62 -5.12 -4.76
CA LYS A 76 -3.50 -6.06 -4.93
C LYS A 76 -2.42 -5.46 -5.83
N ILE A 77 -2.80 -4.82 -6.93
CA ILE A 77 -1.87 -4.17 -7.87
C ILE A 77 -1.11 -3.05 -7.15
N LEU A 78 -1.80 -2.21 -6.39
CA LEU A 78 -1.20 -1.12 -5.63
C LEU A 78 -0.20 -1.64 -4.59
N MET A 79 -0.57 -2.68 -3.86
CA MET A 79 0.31 -3.31 -2.86
C MET A 79 1.56 -3.89 -3.52
N LYS A 80 1.41 -4.62 -4.62
CA LYS A 80 2.54 -5.20 -5.34
C LYS A 80 3.49 -4.11 -5.84
N LYS A 81 2.96 -2.98 -6.30
CA LYS A 81 3.79 -1.86 -6.73
C LYS A 81 4.54 -1.24 -5.56
N ALA A 82 3.88 -1.01 -4.42
CA ALA A 82 4.53 -0.49 -3.21
C ALA A 82 5.64 -1.43 -2.73
N GLU A 83 5.40 -2.73 -2.73
CA GLU A 83 6.38 -3.73 -2.30
C GLU A 83 7.66 -3.71 -3.12
N GLN A 84 7.63 -3.23 -4.37
CA GLN A 84 8.83 -3.10 -5.22
C GLN A 84 9.85 -2.10 -4.64
N PHE A 85 9.42 -1.19 -3.80
CA PHE A 85 10.30 -0.19 -3.17
C PHE A 85 10.81 -0.61 -1.81
N ALA A 86 10.43 -1.79 -1.33
CA ALA A 86 10.90 -2.29 -0.05
C ALA A 86 12.37 -2.73 -0.11
N THR A 87 13.11 -2.39 0.95
CA THR A 87 14.53 -2.75 1.12
C THR A 87 14.73 -3.80 2.21
N GLY A 88 13.66 -4.23 2.84
CA GLY A 88 13.65 -5.21 3.92
C GLY A 88 12.24 -5.70 4.16
N ASP A 89 12.01 -6.29 5.32
CA ASP A 89 10.68 -6.73 5.72
C ASP A 89 9.69 -5.56 5.71
N ILE A 90 8.47 -5.83 5.27
CA ILE A 90 7.42 -4.83 5.14
C ILE A 90 6.48 -4.93 6.34
N PHE A 91 6.10 -3.77 6.88
CA PHE A 91 5.19 -3.68 8.01
C PHE A 91 3.98 -2.83 7.67
N LEU A 92 2.84 -3.17 8.26
CA LEU A 92 1.62 -2.35 8.18
C LEU A 92 0.75 -2.57 9.41
N ARG A 93 -0.18 -1.64 9.63
CA ARG A 93 -1.12 -1.70 10.74
C ARG A 93 -2.54 -1.91 10.23
N VAL A 94 -3.30 -2.75 10.94
CA VAL A 94 -4.71 -3.01 10.66
C VAL A 94 -5.47 -2.93 11.97
N SER A 95 -6.59 -2.21 11.99
CA SER A 95 -7.47 -2.21 13.15
C SER A 95 -7.97 -3.62 13.45
N LYS A 96 -7.99 -3.99 14.73
CA LYS A 96 -8.49 -5.31 15.18
C LYS A 96 -9.93 -5.57 14.75
N ASP A 97 -10.70 -4.50 14.54
CA ASP A 97 -12.11 -4.60 14.13
C ASP A 97 -12.32 -4.78 12.64
N ASN A 98 -11.26 -4.61 11.82
CA ASN A 98 -11.37 -4.66 10.37
C ASN A 98 -10.99 -6.03 9.80
N LEU A 99 -11.88 -7.00 9.95
CA LEU A 99 -11.62 -8.39 9.53
C LEU A 99 -11.47 -8.56 8.02
N LYS A 100 -12.18 -7.75 7.22
CA LYS A 100 -12.07 -7.80 5.75
C LYS A 100 -10.69 -7.40 5.27
N VAL A 101 -10.15 -6.33 5.85
CA VAL A 101 -8.83 -5.83 5.51
C VAL A 101 -7.75 -6.81 5.97
N LEU A 102 -7.93 -7.40 7.17
CA LEU A 102 -7.02 -8.43 7.66
C LEU A 102 -6.94 -9.62 6.70
N ASP A 103 -8.07 -10.13 6.21
CA ASP A 103 -8.12 -11.22 5.25
C ASP A 103 -7.43 -10.87 3.94
N PHE A 104 -7.65 -9.64 3.45
CA PHE A 104 -6.97 -9.11 2.26
C PHE A 104 -5.44 -9.19 2.39
N TYR A 105 -4.90 -8.72 3.50
CA TYR A 105 -3.44 -8.74 3.71
C TYR A 105 -2.90 -10.15 3.94
N LYS A 106 -3.64 -11.03 4.61
CA LYS A 106 -3.24 -12.44 4.77
C LYS A 106 -3.09 -13.14 3.43
N LYS A 107 -3.98 -12.86 2.49
CA LYS A 107 -3.89 -13.40 1.11
C LYS A 107 -2.68 -12.87 0.34
N LEU A 108 -2.09 -11.76 0.78
CA LEU A 108 -0.85 -11.21 0.22
C LEU A 108 0.40 -11.66 0.99
N ASP A 109 0.26 -12.68 1.85
CA ASP A 109 1.34 -13.29 2.64
C ASP A 109 1.85 -12.41 3.79
N TYR A 110 1.00 -11.51 4.29
CA TYR A 110 1.28 -10.81 5.54
C TYR A 110 0.86 -11.67 6.72
N GLU A 111 1.68 -11.67 7.76
CA GLU A 111 1.46 -12.44 8.98
C GLU A 111 1.44 -11.52 10.20
N LEU A 112 0.74 -11.94 11.25
CA LEU A 112 0.73 -11.21 12.51
C LEU A 112 2.15 -11.20 13.09
N TYR A 113 2.66 -10.00 13.37
CA TYR A 113 3.98 -9.78 13.94
C TYR A 113 3.92 -9.29 15.39
N ASN A 114 2.99 -8.35 15.65
CA ASN A 114 2.82 -7.77 16.97
C ASN A 114 1.42 -7.16 17.05
N GLU A 115 1.04 -6.69 18.22
CA GLU A 115 -0.23 -5.98 18.42
C GLU A 115 -0.08 -4.96 19.53
N ASP A 116 -0.90 -3.91 19.45
CA ASP A 116 -1.15 -3.01 20.56
C ASP A 116 -2.62 -3.05 20.95
N GLU A 117 -3.11 -2.06 21.70
CA GLU A 117 -4.48 -2.06 22.19
C GLU A 117 -5.53 -2.10 21.07
N ASP A 118 -5.31 -1.33 20.00
CA ASP A 118 -6.30 -1.13 18.95
C ASP A 118 -5.96 -1.81 17.63
N ASP A 119 -4.69 -2.05 17.36
CA ASP A 119 -4.20 -2.47 16.06
C ASP A 119 -3.43 -3.79 16.10
N LEU A 120 -3.48 -4.49 14.97
CA LEU A 120 -2.57 -5.59 14.64
C LEU A 120 -1.45 -5.03 13.76
N ILE A 121 -0.22 -5.44 14.04
CA ILE A 121 0.94 -5.11 13.22
C ILE A 121 1.28 -6.35 12.42
N LEU A 122 1.22 -6.23 11.10
CA LEU A 122 1.49 -7.32 10.16
C LEU A 122 2.85 -7.12 9.52
N ARG A 123 3.48 -8.24 9.15
CA ARG A 123 4.78 -8.26 8.48
C ARG A 123 4.76 -9.19 7.29
N LYS A 124 5.40 -8.78 6.21
CA LYS A 124 5.74 -9.64 5.08
C LYS A 124 7.26 -9.78 5.04
N ASP A 125 7.75 -11.02 5.09
CA ASP A 125 9.16 -11.32 5.09
C ASP A 125 9.79 -10.97 3.73
N LYS A 126 10.92 -10.29 3.74
CA LYS A 126 11.70 -9.94 2.55
C LYS A 126 11.99 -11.15 1.65
N ARG A 127 12.23 -12.32 2.24
CA ARG A 127 12.51 -13.54 1.47
C ARG A 127 11.35 -13.94 0.56
N LEU A 128 10.11 -13.68 0.99
CA LEU A 128 8.93 -13.93 0.16
C LEU A 128 8.90 -13.02 -1.06
N LEU A 129 9.33 -11.78 -0.93
CA LEU A 129 9.42 -10.83 -2.05
C LEU A 129 10.42 -11.31 -3.09
N ILE A 130 11.58 -11.80 -2.67
CA ILE A 130 12.61 -12.34 -3.57
C ILE A 130 12.07 -13.59 -4.27
N PHE A 131 11.41 -14.48 -3.54
CA PHE A 131 10.81 -15.70 -4.08
C PHE A 131 9.75 -15.39 -5.14
N GLU A 132 8.85 -14.45 -4.87
CA GLU A 132 7.83 -14.00 -5.82
C GLU A 132 8.46 -13.44 -7.10
N SER A 133 9.51 -12.63 -6.96
CA SER A 133 10.23 -12.04 -8.08
C SER A 133 10.88 -13.12 -8.97
N VAL A 134 11.47 -14.15 -8.37
CA VAL A 134 12.05 -15.28 -9.10
C VAL A 134 10.97 -16.05 -9.87
N LEU A 135 9.83 -16.31 -9.22
CA LEU A 135 8.70 -16.98 -9.89
C LEU A 135 8.18 -16.18 -11.08
N GLU A 136 8.05 -14.87 -10.94
CA GLU A 136 7.58 -14.00 -12.02
C GLU A 136 8.57 -13.98 -13.20
N SER A 137 9.88 -13.96 -12.94
CA SER A 137 10.88 -13.95 -13.99
C SER A 137 10.96 -15.28 -14.75
N ASN A 138 10.45 -16.38 -14.20
CA ASN A 138 10.40 -17.70 -14.83
C ASN A 138 9.08 -17.99 -15.54
N ARG A 139 8.16 -17.05 -15.58
CA ARG A 139 6.91 -17.17 -16.34
C ARG A 139 7.12 -16.78 -17.79
N ASP A 140 6.63 -17.60 -18.65
CA ASP A 140 6.62 -17.35 -20.09
C ASP A 140 5.32 -16.70 -20.54
#